data_f63bfcbd70e62bd2693123656ac88efc
#
_entry.id   f63bfcbd70e62bd2693123656ac88efc
#
_cell.length_a   1.000
_cell.length_b   1.000
_cell.length_c   1.000
_cell.angle_alpha   90.00
_cell.angle_beta   90.00
_cell.angle_gamma   90.00
#
_symmetry.space_group_name_H-M   'P 1'
#
loop_
_entity.id
_entity.type
_entity.pdbx_description
1 polymer ?
#
loop_
_entity_poly.entity_id
_entity_poly.type
_entity_poly.pdbx_seq_one_letter_code
_entity_poly.pdbx_strand_id
1 'polypeptide(L)'
;MTVFRRYVTDIRHLSIRSFGFEDCTHDFLLSYIEFLKQSGNAETTCNNRLAAIRAYLWYAADSDISLQTVALTASRVPFLKVPKLTREVISEEALKALLTAPPHTKIGQRDQLILILLYDSAIRVSELLSLDVSSVNLNAEIPYLRIYGKGDKERIVAITEKTVRHLKNYLNLYHPT
;
A
#
# COMPACT_ATOMS: atom_id res chain seq x y z
N MET A 1 9.18 -7.76 -11.59
CA MET A 1 10.10 -8.27 -12.63
C MET A 1 10.37 -9.77 -12.51
N THR A 2 10.70 -10.32 -11.34
CA THR A 2 11.05 -11.76 -11.17
C THR A 2 10.00 -12.74 -11.70
N VAL A 3 8.70 -12.52 -11.43
CA VAL A 3 7.62 -13.42 -11.87
C VAL A 3 7.44 -13.42 -13.38
N PHE A 4 7.52 -12.27 -14.04
CA PHE A 4 7.43 -12.20 -15.51
C PHE A 4 8.63 -12.89 -16.17
N ARG A 5 9.85 -12.64 -15.66
CA ARG A 5 11.05 -13.34 -16.14
C ARG A 5 10.88 -14.86 -16.03
N ARG A 6 10.43 -15.36 -14.86
CA ARG A 6 10.16 -16.80 -14.67
C ARG A 6 9.14 -17.33 -15.68
N TYR A 7 8.08 -16.58 -15.97
CA TYR A 7 7.13 -16.98 -17.00
C TYR A 7 7.79 -17.11 -18.37
N VAL A 8 8.62 -16.13 -18.78
CA VAL A 8 9.35 -16.19 -20.05
C VAL A 8 10.30 -17.38 -20.14
N THR A 9 11.12 -17.60 -19.08
CA THR A 9 12.18 -18.63 -19.12
C THR A 9 11.68 -20.04 -18.81
N ASP A 10 10.89 -20.20 -17.74
CA ASP A 10 10.59 -21.52 -17.19
C ASP A 10 9.28 -22.08 -17.76
N ILE A 11 8.33 -21.24 -18.13
CA ILE A 11 7.04 -21.66 -18.65
C ILE A 11 6.99 -21.61 -20.18
N ARG A 12 7.51 -20.53 -20.78
CA ARG A 12 7.52 -20.36 -22.23
C ARG A 12 8.79 -20.91 -22.88
N HIS A 13 9.79 -21.30 -22.07
CA HIS A 13 11.09 -21.82 -22.50
C HIS A 13 11.82 -20.90 -23.50
N LEU A 14 11.61 -19.56 -23.34
CA LEU A 14 12.25 -18.55 -24.18
C LEU A 14 13.52 -18.05 -23.52
N SER A 15 14.55 -17.79 -24.32
CA SER A 15 15.78 -17.19 -23.81
C SER A 15 15.52 -15.72 -23.45
N ILE A 16 15.83 -15.33 -22.21
CA ILE A 16 15.70 -13.95 -21.78
C ILE A 16 16.61 -12.98 -22.56
N ARG A 17 17.66 -13.49 -23.19
CA ARG A 17 18.58 -12.69 -23.99
C ARG A 17 18.00 -12.33 -25.37
N SER A 18 17.13 -13.19 -25.91
CA SER A 18 16.47 -12.97 -27.20
C SER A 18 15.06 -12.43 -27.04
N PHE A 19 14.49 -12.43 -25.83
CA PHE A 19 13.13 -11.92 -25.56
C PHE A 19 13.16 -10.38 -25.60
N GLY A 20 12.49 -9.80 -26.59
CA GLY A 20 12.39 -8.36 -26.81
C GLY A 20 11.00 -7.77 -26.50
N PHE A 21 10.85 -6.48 -26.78
CA PHE A 21 9.55 -5.82 -26.65
C PHE A 21 8.51 -6.37 -27.61
N GLU A 22 8.91 -6.73 -28.82
CA GLU A 22 8.07 -7.26 -29.89
C GLU A 22 7.40 -8.60 -29.53
N ASP A 23 8.04 -9.37 -28.63
CA ASP A 23 7.48 -10.63 -28.13
C ASP A 23 6.32 -10.40 -27.15
N CYS A 24 6.14 -9.19 -26.65
CA CYS A 24 5.03 -8.82 -25.77
C CYS A 24 3.72 -8.64 -26.56
N THR A 25 3.37 -9.62 -27.38
CA THR A 25 2.13 -9.63 -28.16
C THR A 25 0.89 -9.68 -27.25
N HIS A 26 -0.28 -9.36 -27.81
CA HIS A 26 -1.56 -9.48 -27.11
C HIS A 26 -1.74 -10.91 -26.54
N ASP A 27 -1.52 -11.93 -27.34
CA ASP A 27 -1.76 -13.33 -26.96
C ASP A 27 -0.73 -13.82 -25.95
N PHE A 28 0.51 -13.33 -26.05
CA PHE A 28 1.55 -13.62 -25.03
C PHE A 28 1.14 -13.05 -23.67
N LEU A 29 0.64 -11.83 -23.63
CA LEU A 29 0.21 -11.18 -22.37
C LEU A 29 -1.08 -11.80 -21.83
N LEU A 30 -2.03 -12.20 -22.68
CA LEU A 30 -3.19 -12.98 -22.25
C LEU A 30 -2.77 -14.30 -21.59
N SER A 31 -1.89 -15.08 -22.23
CA SER A 31 -1.38 -16.33 -21.67
C SER A 31 -0.62 -16.10 -20.35
N TYR A 32 0.07 -14.96 -20.21
CA TYR A 32 0.69 -14.59 -18.94
C TYR A 32 -0.34 -14.34 -17.83
N ILE A 33 -1.45 -13.67 -18.13
CA ILE A 33 -2.53 -13.45 -17.16
C ILE A 33 -3.19 -14.78 -16.76
N GLU A 34 -3.41 -15.68 -17.70
CA GLU A 34 -3.93 -17.03 -17.42
C GLU A 34 -2.99 -17.83 -16.52
N PHE A 35 -1.69 -17.80 -16.81
CA PHE A 35 -0.67 -18.42 -15.95
C PHE A 35 -0.71 -17.84 -14.53
N LEU A 36 -0.83 -16.54 -14.37
CA LEU A 36 -0.94 -15.92 -13.05
C LEU A 36 -2.18 -16.39 -12.29
N LYS A 37 -3.33 -16.51 -12.95
CA LYS A 37 -4.57 -17.03 -12.35
C LYS A 37 -4.42 -18.48 -11.92
N GLN A 38 -3.90 -19.34 -12.80
CA GLN A 38 -3.67 -20.74 -12.51
C GLN A 38 -2.65 -20.94 -11.37
N SER A 39 -1.73 -19.99 -11.18
CA SER A 39 -0.80 -19.94 -10.05
C SER A 39 -1.42 -19.43 -8.74
N GLY A 40 -2.75 -19.24 -8.68
CA GLY A 40 -3.48 -18.82 -7.47
C GLY A 40 -3.37 -17.33 -7.13
N ASN A 41 -2.95 -16.46 -8.06
CA ASN A 41 -2.90 -15.02 -7.79
C ASN A 41 -4.32 -14.39 -7.86
N ALA A 42 -4.61 -13.48 -6.95
CA ALA A 42 -5.83 -12.68 -7.00
C ALA A 42 -5.88 -11.81 -8.27
N GLU A 43 -7.09 -11.52 -8.78
CA GLU A 43 -7.31 -10.71 -9.98
C GLU A 43 -6.65 -9.32 -9.88
N THR A 44 -6.69 -8.70 -8.71
CA THR A 44 -6.00 -7.43 -8.44
C THR A 44 -4.49 -7.53 -8.65
N THR A 45 -3.87 -8.64 -8.21
CA THR A 45 -2.45 -8.89 -8.40
C THR A 45 -2.11 -9.11 -9.87
N CYS A 46 -2.93 -9.87 -10.60
CA CYS A 46 -2.78 -10.08 -12.03
C CYS A 46 -2.86 -8.74 -12.79
N ASN A 47 -3.87 -7.94 -12.49
CA ASN A 47 -4.08 -6.63 -13.09
C ASN A 47 -2.92 -5.66 -12.82
N ASN A 48 -2.41 -5.63 -11.58
CA ASN A 48 -1.26 -4.78 -11.23
C ASN A 48 0.00 -5.18 -11.99
N ARG A 49 0.23 -6.48 -12.19
CA ARG A 49 1.38 -6.97 -12.98
C ARG A 49 1.23 -6.61 -14.46
N LEU A 50 0.03 -6.75 -15.03
CA LEU A 50 -0.25 -6.33 -16.40
C LEU A 50 -0.07 -4.81 -16.56
N ALA A 51 -0.57 -4.02 -15.61
CA ALA A 51 -0.41 -2.56 -15.63
C ALA A 51 1.07 -2.15 -15.62
N ALA A 52 1.90 -2.84 -14.82
CA ALA A 52 3.34 -2.58 -14.78
C ALA A 52 4.04 -2.86 -16.13
N ILE A 53 3.66 -3.97 -16.80
CA ILE A 53 4.20 -4.29 -18.13
C ILE A 53 3.79 -3.22 -19.14
N ARG A 54 2.50 -2.84 -19.16
CA ARG A 54 1.99 -1.80 -20.04
C ARG A 54 2.69 -0.46 -19.85
N ALA A 55 2.85 -0.03 -18.59
CA ALA A 55 3.56 1.20 -18.27
C ALA A 55 5.00 1.17 -18.78
N TYR A 56 5.67 0.02 -18.67
CA TYR A 56 7.02 -0.14 -19.18
C TYR A 56 7.09 -0.12 -20.71
N LEU A 57 6.13 -0.76 -21.40
CA LEU A 57 6.04 -0.71 -22.86
C LEU A 57 5.78 0.70 -23.37
N TRP A 58 4.91 1.46 -22.71
CA TRP A 58 4.69 2.87 -23.06
C TRP A 58 5.91 3.73 -22.81
N TYR A 59 6.62 3.51 -21.69
CA TYR A 59 7.89 4.20 -21.41
C TYR A 59 8.95 3.91 -22.50
N ALA A 60 9.03 2.66 -22.98
CA ALA A 60 9.93 2.30 -24.07
C ALA A 60 9.49 2.95 -25.40
N ALA A 61 8.17 3.00 -25.67
CA ALA A 61 7.60 3.62 -26.86
C ALA A 61 7.79 5.15 -26.91
N ASP A 62 7.93 5.80 -25.76
CA ASP A 62 8.29 7.24 -25.71
C ASP A 62 9.72 7.50 -26.22
N SER A 63 10.60 6.51 -26.08
CA SER A 63 12.00 6.60 -26.54
C SER A 63 12.20 6.04 -27.96
N ASP A 64 11.36 5.09 -28.37
CA ASP A 64 11.42 4.45 -29.69
C ASP A 64 10.01 4.30 -30.28
N ILE A 65 9.73 5.12 -31.29
CA ILE A 65 8.42 5.18 -31.98
C ILE A 65 8.01 3.84 -32.61
N SER A 66 8.98 2.99 -32.97
CA SER A 66 8.70 1.66 -33.55
C SER A 66 7.93 0.76 -32.57
N LEU A 67 8.05 1.00 -31.26
CA LEU A 67 7.37 0.24 -30.21
C LEU A 67 5.96 0.70 -29.91
N GLN A 68 5.47 1.78 -30.52
CA GLN A 68 4.09 2.28 -30.28
C GLN A 68 3.02 1.24 -30.59
N THR A 69 3.18 0.48 -31.68
CA THR A 69 2.25 -0.59 -32.02
C THR A 69 2.21 -1.68 -30.97
N VAL A 70 3.36 -2.04 -30.39
CA VAL A 70 3.47 -3.02 -29.31
C VAL A 70 2.75 -2.50 -28.06
N ALA A 71 3.01 -1.25 -27.64
CA ALA A 71 2.37 -0.64 -26.48
C ALA A 71 0.84 -0.53 -26.65
N LEU A 72 0.37 -0.15 -27.83
CA LEU A 72 -1.05 -0.11 -28.18
C LEU A 72 -1.69 -1.50 -28.10
N THR A 73 -1.03 -2.52 -28.66
CA THR A 73 -1.51 -3.91 -28.65
C THR A 73 -1.59 -4.45 -27.23
N ALA A 74 -0.57 -4.21 -26.42
CA ALA A 74 -0.56 -4.56 -25.01
C ALA A 74 -1.68 -3.86 -24.22
N SER A 75 -2.02 -2.63 -24.57
CA SER A 75 -3.10 -1.86 -23.92
C SER A 75 -4.51 -2.45 -24.18
N ARG A 76 -4.67 -3.24 -25.23
CA ARG A 76 -5.95 -3.92 -25.57
C ARG A 76 -6.19 -5.21 -24.77
N VAL A 77 -5.18 -5.75 -24.10
CA VAL A 77 -5.36 -6.92 -23.22
C VAL A 77 -6.29 -6.53 -22.05
N PRO A 78 -7.46 -7.15 -21.86
CA PRO A 78 -8.42 -6.70 -20.85
C PRO A 78 -7.89 -6.96 -19.43
N PHE A 79 -8.22 -6.06 -18.52
CA PHE A 79 -8.07 -6.36 -17.09
C PHE A 79 -9.12 -7.39 -16.64
N LEU A 80 -8.74 -8.25 -15.72
CA LEU A 80 -9.67 -9.17 -15.07
C LEU A 80 -10.70 -8.39 -14.25
N LYS A 81 -11.94 -8.86 -14.31
CA LYS A 81 -13.01 -8.28 -13.49
C LYS A 81 -12.76 -8.64 -12.02
N VAL A 82 -12.56 -7.62 -11.20
CA VAL A 82 -12.36 -7.78 -9.76
C VAL A 82 -13.71 -7.68 -9.06
N PRO A 83 -14.11 -8.69 -8.27
CA PRO A 83 -15.31 -8.58 -7.44
C PRO A 83 -15.16 -7.42 -6.44
N LYS A 84 -16.18 -6.55 -6.37
CA LYS A 84 -16.25 -5.55 -5.30
C LYS A 84 -16.67 -6.26 -4.01
N LEU A 85 -15.69 -6.62 -3.19
CA LEU A 85 -15.98 -7.11 -1.85
C LEU A 85 -16.42 -5.91 -1.00
N THR A 86 -17.64 -5.98 -0.48
CA THR A 86 -18.09 -5.08 0.59
C THR A 86 -17.27 -5.43 1.83
N ARG A 87 -16.43 -4.48 2.28
CA ARG A 87 -15.70 -4.68 3.54
C ARG A 87 -16.67 -4.49 4.69
N GLU A 88 -16.71 -5.46 5.58
CA GLU A 88 -17.43 -5.29 6.84
C GLU A 88 -16.76 -4.19 7.66
N VAL A 89 -17.56 -3.30 8.17
CA VAL A 89 -17.11 -2.25 9.10
C VAL A 89 -17.07 -2.87 10.48
N ILE A 90 -15.99 -2.66 11.21
CA ILE A 90 -15.88 -3.12 12.60
C ILE A 90 -17.00 -2.50 13.44
N SER A 91 -17.72 -3.30 14.24
CA SER A 91 -18.76 -2.79 15.13
C SER A 91 -18.14 -1.95 16.27
N GLU A 92 -18.95 -1.10 16.88
CA GLU A 92 -18.50 -0.26 18.00
C GLU A 92 -18.02 -1.11 19.18
N GLU A 93 -18.72 -2.22 19.48
CA GLU A 93 -18.35 -3.16 20.55
C GLU A 93 -17.01 -3.84 20.26
N ALA A 94 -16.80 -4.30 19.01
CA ALA A 94 -15.56 -4.93 18.59
C ALA A 94 -14.40 -3.94 18.60
N LEU A 95 -14.63 -2.69 18.17
CA LEU A 95 -13.65 -1.62 18.25
C LEU A 95 -13.26 -1.32 19.71
N LYS A 96 -14.23 -1.18 20.59
CA LYS A 96 -13.99 -0.97 22.03
C LYS A 96 -13.19 -2.10 22.65
N ALA A 97 -13.53 -3.34 22.32
CA ALA A 97 -12.80 -4.51 22.77
C ALA A 97 -11.34 -4.49 22.26
N LEU A 98 -11.14 -4.16 20.98
CA LEU A 98 -9.79 -4.02 20.39
C LEU A 98 -8.96 -2.95 21.09
N LEU A 99 -9.51 -1.76 21.33
CA LEU A 99 -8.80 -0.64 21.96
C LEU A 99 -8.49 -0.91 23.44
N THR A 100 -9.21 -1.81 24.11
CA THR A 100 -9.00 -2.17 25.51
C THR A 100 -8.24 -3.51 25.69
N ALA A 101 -7.96 -4.24 24.60
CA ALA A 101 -7.27 -5.53 24.64
C ALA A 101 -5.82 -5.49 25.16
N PRO A 102 -5.01 -4.43 24.90
CA PRO A 102 -3.65 -4.38 25.40
C PRO A 102 -3.60 -4.40 26.93
N PRO A 103 -2.68 -5.20 27.53
CA PRO A 103 -2.61 -5.35 28.99
C PRO A 103 -2.15 -4.04 29.67
N HIS A 104 -2.44 -3.89 30.97
CA HIS A 104 -2.03 -2.73 31.78
C HIS A 104 -0.53 -2.78 32.16
N THR A 105 0.33 -3.04 31.20
CA THR A 105 1.79 -2.99 31.30
C THR A 105 2.33 -1.77 30.57
N LYS A 106 3.58 -1.42 30.78
CA LYS A 106 4.25 -0.34 30.06
C LYS A 106 4.15 -0.54 28.53
N ILE A 107 4.43 -1.75 28.06
CA ILE A 107 4.32 -2.12 26.64
C ILE A 107 2.85 -2.04 26.16
N GLY A 108 1.91 -2.57 26.93
CA GLY A 108 0.49 -2.54 26.56
C GLY A 108 -0.08 -1.13 26.48
N GLN A 109 0.38 -0.19 27.30
CA GLN A 109 0.00 1.23 27.19
C GLN A 109 0.52 1.87 25.89
N ARG A 110 1.73 1.52 25.44
CA ARG A 110 2.26 1.91 24.14
C ARG A 110 1.40 1.33 23.01
N ASP A 111 1.09 0.04 23.07
CA ASP A 111 0.30 -0.64 22.05
C ASP A 111 -1.13 -0.10 21.98
N GLN A 112 -1.74 0.19 23.12
CA GLN A 112 -3.02 0.87 23.20
C GLN A 112 -2.99 2.25 22.55
N LEU A 113 -1.96 3.06 22.82
CA LEU A 113 -1.80 4.36 22.17
C LEU A 113 -1.66 4.25 20.66
N ILE A 114 -0.91 3.26 20.15
CA ILE A 114 -0.79 2.99 18.71
C ILE A 114 -2.17 2.76 18.09
N LEU A 115 -2.99 1.90 18.69
CA LEU A 115 -4.34 1.60 18.21
C LEU A 115 -5.24 2.85 18.24
N ILE A 116 -5.20 3.61 19.33
CA ILE A 116 -5.98 4.85 19.48
C ILE A 116 -5.58 5.88 18.43
N LEU A 117 -4.26 6.10 18.21
CA LEU A 117 -3.78 7.06 17.22
C LEU A 117 -4.19 6.68 15.80
N LEU A 118 -4.06 5.39 15.43
CA LEU A 118 -4.48 4.90 14.11
C LEU A 118 -5.98 5.09 13.89
N TYR A 119 -6.79 4.87 14.92
CA TYR A 119 -8.24 5.02 14.85
C TYR A 119 -8.66 6.50 14.78
N ASP A 120 -8.16 7.33 15.69
CA ASP A 120 -8.59 8.73 15.83
C ASP A 120 -8.08 9.62 14.68
N SER A 121 -6.83 9.45 14.28
CA SER A 121 -6.19 10.31 13.30
C SER A 121 -6.20 9.77 11.86
N ALA A 122 -6.57 8.50 11.67
CA ALA A 122 -6.54 7.79 10.37
C ALA A 122 -5.19 7.92 9.61
N ILE A 123 -4.09 8.11 10.35
CA ILE A 123 -2.75 8.14 9.76
C ILE A 123 -2.29 6.74 9.33
N ARG A 124 -1.38 6.67 8.38
CA ARG A 124 -0.82 5.37 7.97
C ARG A 124 0.12 4.84 9.05
N VAL A 125 0.24 3.51 9.16
CA VAL A 125 1.18 2.87 10.10
C VAL A 125 2.61 3.40 9.92
N SER A 126 3.08 3.56 8.69
CA SER A 126 4.41 4.11 8.41
C SER A 126 4.58 5.56 8.89
N GLU A 127 3.54 6.39 8.79
CA GLU A 127 3.54 7.77 9.28
C GLU A 127 3.56 7.80 10.80
N LEU A 128 2.82 6.90 11.46
CA LEU A 128 2.85 6.77 12.92
C LEU A 128 4.25 6.37 13.42
N LEU A 129 4.89 5.39 12.76
CA LEU A 129 6.22 4.91 13.16
C LEU A 129 7.33 5.94 12.93
N SER A 130 7.11 6.91 12.04
CA SER A 130 8.03 8.03 11.80
C SER A 130 7.66 9.31 12.56
N LEU A 131 6.66 9.25 13.44
CA LEU A 131 6.20 10.42 14.18
C LEU A 131 7.16 10.75 15.33
N ASP A 132 7.72 11.97 15.30
CA ASP A 132 8.56 12.49 16.36
C ASP A 132 7.74 13.21 17.45
N VAL A 133 8.28 13.29 18.66
CA VAL A 133 7.66 14.04 19.77
C VAL A 133 7.46 15.51 19.42
N SER A 134 8.39 16.10 18.65
CA SER A 134 8.29 17.49 18.16
C SER A 134 7.12 17.74 17.21
N SER A 135 6.59 16.67 16.60
CA SER A 135 5.43 16.72 15.70
C SER A 135 4.09 16.66 16.44
N VAL A 136 4.12 16.45 17.78
CA VAL A 136 2.93 16.35 18.63
C VAL A 136 2.68 17.69 19.31
N ASN A 137 1.62 18.38 18.94
CA ASN A 137 1.26 19.68 19.54
C ASN A 137 0.01 19.55 20.41
N LEU A 138 0.24 19.40 21.72
CA LEU A 138 -0.82 19.20 22.72
C LEU A 138 -1.29 20.50 23.39
N ASN A 139 -0.58 21.61 23.18
CA ASN A 139 -0.84 22.90 23.84
C ASN A 139 -1.56 23.90 22.92
N ALA A 140 -1.86 23.51 21.67
CA ALA A 140 -2.65 24.33 20.78
C ALA A 140 -4.12 24.37 21.23
N GLU A 141 -4.87 25.39 20.82
CA GLU A 141 -6.33 25.49 21.06
C GLU A 141 -7.05 24.21 20.57
N ILE A 142 -6.64 23.69 19.41
CA ILE A 142 -7.03 22.39 18.90
C ILE A 142 -5.75 21.54 18.82
N PRO A 143 -5.59 20.53 19.70
CA PRO A 143 -4.43 19.65 19.68
C PRO A 143 -4.32 18.89 18.36
N TYR A 144 -3.10 18.76 17.82
CA TYR A 144 -2.87 18.14 16.52
C TYR A 144 -1.54 17.41 16.41
N LEU A 145 -1.47 16.55 15.40
CA LEU A 145 -0.24 15.90 14.93
C LEU A 145 0.17 16.52 13.59
N ARG A 146 1.48 16.78 13.45
CA ARG A 146 2.09 17.17 12.19
C ARG A 146 2.63 15.92 11.51
N ILE A 147 2.08 15.57 10.36
CA ILE A 147 2.37 14.31 9.65
C ILE A 147 3.07 14.60 8.33
N TYR A 148 4.19 13.94 8.11
CA TYR A 148 4.91 13.96 6.85
C TYR A 148 4.54 12.70 6.04
N GLY A 149 3.92 12.91 4.88
CA GLY A 149 3.46 11.85 4.01
C GLY A 149 4.37 11.59 2.82
N LYS A 150 3.88 10.77 1.87
CA LYS A 150 4.60 10.45 0.63
C LYS A 150 4.94 11.71 -0.16
N GLY A 151 6.21 11.87 -0.54
CA GLY A 151 6.71 13.03 -1.30
C GLY A 151 6.91 14.27 -0.43
N ASP A 152 7.24 14.08 0.84
CA ASP A 152 7.54 15.15 1.82
C ASP A 152 6.40 16.16 2.01
N LYS A 153 5.16 15.71 1.78
CA LYS A 153 3.98 16.54 1.98
C LYS A 153 3.58 16.54 3.45
N GLU A 154 3.63 17.73 4.04
CA GLU A 154 3.15 17.96 5.41
C GLU A 154 1.62 18.13 5.43
N ARG A 155 1.00 17.53 6.46
CA ARG A 155 -0.39 17.80 6.82
C ARG A 155 -0.58 17.83 8.33
N ILE A 156 -1.57 18.55 8.77
CA ILE A 156 -1.99 18.65 10.18
C ILE A 156 -3.24 17.79 10.35
N VAL A 157 -3.25 16.98 11.42
CA VAL A 157 -4.38 16.12 11.78
C VAL A 157 -4.78 16.44 13.22
N ALA A 158 -5.98 16.98 13.42
CA ALA A 158 -6.52 17.22 14.75
C ALA A 158 -6.75 15.89 15.48
N ILE A 159 -6.58 15.89 16.80
CA ILE A 159 -6.81 14.73 17.65
C ILE A 159 -7.77 15.07 18.78
N THR A 160 -8.50 14.05 19.24
CA THR A 160 -9.49 14.23 20.32
C THR A 160 -8.83 14.38 21.68
N GLU A 161 -9.55 14.94 22.63
CA GLU A 161 -9.09 15.05 24.03
C GLU A 161 -8.78 13.69 24.66
N LYS A 162 -9.49 12.62 24.25
CA LYS A 162 -9.20 11.26 24.72
C LYS A 162 -7.80 10.84 24.27
N THR A 163 -7.47 11.07 23.00
CA THR A 163 -6.14 10.78 22.45
C THR A 163 -5.04 11.62 23.11
N VAL A 164 -5.31 12.88 23.38
CA VAL A 164 -4.39 13.76 24.12
C VAL A 164 -4.04 13.19 25.49
N ARG A 165 -5.03 12.66 26.24
CA ARG A 165 -4.77 12.01 27.53
C ARG A 165 -3.86 10.79 27.41
N HIS A 166 -4.09 9.94 26.46
CA HIS A 166 -3.23 8.77 26.20
C HIS A 166 -1.82 9.15 25.78
N LEU A 167 -1.69 10.19 24.93
CA LEU A 167 -0.39 10.73 24.53
C LEU A 167 0.39 11.32 25.71
N LYS A 168 -0.25 12.13 26.57
CA LYS A 168 0.37 12.67 27.78
C LYS A 168 0.88 11.55 28.69
N ASN A 169 0.08 10.52 28.92
CA ASN A 169 0.49 9.37 29.71
C ASN A 169 1.71 8.65 29.09
N TYR A 170 1.70 8.46 27.79
CA TYR A 170 2.83 7.84 27.08
C TYR A 170 4.09 8.69 27.17
N LEU A 171 4.00 9.98 26.92
CA LEU A 171 5.15 10.89 27.02
C LEU A 171 5.75 10.88 28.43
N ASN A 172 4.94 10.94 29.48
CA ASN A 172 5.40 10.86 30.85
C ASN A 172 6.11 9.54 31.17
N LEU A 173 5.70 8.43 30.54
CA LEU A 173 6.25 7.10 30.77
C LEU A 173 7.57 6.85 30.04
N TYR A 174 7.70 7.37 28.82
CA TYR A 174 8.80 7.05 27.91
C TYR A 174 9.75 8.22 27.67
N HIS A 175 9.27 9.45 27.85
CA HIS A 175 10.01 10.70 27.65
C HIS A 175 9.82 11.63 28.85
N PRO A 176 10.17 11.18 30.09
CA PRO A 176 10.06 12.05 31.27
C PRO A 176 10.96 13.28 31.07
N THR A 177 10.39 14.48 31.23
CA THR A 177 11.12 15.75 31.22
C THR A 177 11.82 15.97 32.54
#